data_1cb999f6670a31de7bcdef414f70b110
#
_entry.id   1cb999f6670a31de7bcdef414f70b110
#
_cell.length_a   1.000
_cell.length_b   1.000
_cell.length_c   1.000
_cell.angle_alpha   90.00
_cell.angle_beta   90.00
_cell.angle_gamma   90.00
#
_symmetry.space_group_name_H-M   'P 1'
#
loop_
_entity.id
_entity.type
_entity.pdbx_description
1 polymer ?
#
loop_
_entity_poly.entity_id
_entity_poly.type
_entity_poly.pdbx_seq_one_letter_code
_entity_poly.pdbx_strand_id
1 'polypeptide(L)'
;TYSGIKAVQAWVGTTVDGIYGPDTKKKLIMKLQEELNRQFGMNLVVDGIYGVGTHNAIVVLSYGCRGNLTKVLQGLLICKGYDTNGFDGIYGVGTNSAVKSYQRTHCLNDDGIAGGNTFRSLCA
;
A
#
# COMPACT_ATOMS: atom_id res chain seq x y z
N THR A 1 11.74 0.59 7.44
CA THR A 1 13.08 1.10 7.74
C THR A 1 13.34 2.40 7.00
N TYR A 2 14.34 3.14 7.47
CA TYR A 2 14.71 4.42 6.87
C TYR A 2 15.03 4.29 5.37
N SER A 3 15.86 3.32 5.01
CA SER A 3 16.21 3.08 3.60
C SER A 3 15.04 2.54 2.80
N GLY A 4 14.17 1.74 3.43
CA GLY A 4 12.95 1.26 2.78
C GLY A 4 11.98 2.40 2.47
N ILE A 5 11.82 3.34 3.39
CA ILE A 5 10.98 4.52 3.17
C ILE A 5 11.54 5.37 2.04
N LYS A 6 12.86 5.53 1.97
CA LYS A 6 13.50 6.27 0.86
C LYS A 6 13.18 5.64 -0.49
N ALA A 7 13.22 4.32 -0.59
CA ALA A 7 12.88 3.63 -1.84
C ALA A 7 11.43 3.87 -2.25
N VAL A 8 10.52 3.86 -1.28
CA VAL A 8 9.10 4.15 -1.52
C VAL A 8 8.94 5.60 -2.01
N GLN A 9 9.59 6.54 -1.35
CA GLN A 9 9.53 7.96 -1.70
C GLN A 9 10.05 8.22 -3.11
N ALA A 10 11.15 7.59 -3.49
CA ALA A 10 11.68 7.71 -4.84
C ALA A 10 10.69 7.19 -5.89
N TRP A 11 10.01 6.09 -5.59
CA TRP A 11 9.06 5.50 -6.52
C TRP A 11 7.81 6.36 -6.70
N VAL A 12 7.29 6.95 -5.62
CA VAL A 12 6.07 7.76 -5.69
C VAL A 12 6.32 9.20 -6.12
N GLY A 13 7.59 9.64 -6.14
CA GLY A 13 7.96 10.98 -6.63
C GLY A 13 7.80 12.09 -5.60
N THR A 14 8.06 11.81 -4.33
CA THR A 14 8.10 12.82 -3.27
C THR A 14 9.53 13.02 -2.77
N THR A 15 9.73 13.95 -1.84
CA THR A 15 11.03 14.22 -1.24
C THR A 15 11.58 12.96 -0.58
N VAL A 16 12.82 12.59 -0.92
CA VAL A 16 13.48 11.38 -0.42
C VAL A 16 14.27 11.73 0.83
N ASP A 17 13.61 11.72 1.98
CA ASP A 17 14.20 12.06 3.28
C ASP A 17 14.12 10.92 4.31
N GLY A 18 13.49 9.80 3.95
CA GLY A 18 13.35 8.64 4.84
C GLY A 18 12.33 8.84 5.96
N ILE A 19 11.54 9.90 5.90
CA ILE A 19 10.54 10.22 6.91
C ILE A 19 9.15 10.06 6.32
N TYR A 20 8.34 9.17 6.90
CA TYR A 20 6.97 8.97 6.46
C TYR A 20 6.08 10.08 7.02
N GLY A 21 5.75 11.03 6.18
CA GLY A 21 4.88 12.15 6.51
C GLY A 21 3.64 12.20 5.63
N PRO A 22 2.85 13.29 5.75
CA PRO A 22 1.62 13.44 4.96
C PRO A 22 1.85 13.42 3.45
N ASP A 23 2.97 13.97 2.98
CA ASP A 23 3.27 14.01 1.54
C ASP A 23 3.52 12.62 0.98
N THR A 24 4.27 11.78 1.70
CA THR A 24 4.54 10.40 1.29
C THR A 24 3.25 9.59 1.26
N LYS A 25 2.44 9.73 2.30
CA LYS A 25 1.13 9.08 2.39
C LYS A 25 0.23 9.48 1.22
N LYS A 26 0.13 10.78 0.96
CA LYS A 26 -0.69 11.31 -0.14
C LYS A 26 -0.26 10.73 -1.47
N LYS A 27 1.04 10.71 -1.74
CA LYS A 27 1.58 10.17 -3.00
C LYS A 27 1.33 8.68 -3.15
N LEU A 28 1.43 7.91 -2.06
CA LEU A 28 1.10 6.48 -2.09
C LEU A 28 -0.37 6.25 -2.43
N ILE A 29 -1.27 7.03 -1.85
CA ILE A 29 -2.70 6.92 -2.14
C ILE A 29 -2.99 7.35 -3.59
N MET A 30 -2.32 8.39 -4.08
CA MET A 30 -2.45 8.79 -5.48
C MET A 30 -2.01 7.66 -6.42
N LYS A 31 -0.90 6.98 -6.09
CA LYS A 31 -0.43 5.81 -6.85
C LYS A 31 -1.48 4.72 -6.87
N LEU A 32 -2.08 4.45 -5.72
CA LEU A 32 -3.17 3.47 -5.60
C LEU A 32 -4.33 3.82 -6.52
N GLN A 33 -4.78 5.08 -6.48
CA GLN A 33 -5.89 5.56 -7.30
C GLN A 33 -5.56 5.49 -8.78
N GLU A 34 -4.37 5.92 -9.18
CA GLU A 34 -3.90 5.85 -10.57
C GLU A 34 -3.90 4.40 -11.09
N GLU A 35 -3.37 3.47 -10.29
CA GLU A 35 -3.29 2.07 -10.70
C GLU A 35 -4.66 1.40 -10.78
N LEU A 36 -5.56 1.72 -9.87
CA LEU A 36 -6.94 1.23 -9.94
C LEU A 36 -7.64 1.72 -11.21
N ASN A 37 -7.45 2.99 -11.55
CA ASN A 37 -8.01 3.56 -12.78
C ASN A 37 -7.41 2.90 -14.03
N ARG A 38 -6.09 2.75 -14.05
CA ARG A 38 -5.37 2.23 -15.22
C ARG A 38 -5.66 0.75 -15.47
N GLN A 39 -5.67 -0.06 -14.41
CA GLN A 39 -5.79 -1.51 -14.55
C GLN A 39 -7.24 -1.99 -14.60
N PHE A 40 -8.14 -1.30 -13.93
CA PHE A 40 -9.51 -1.77 -13.76
C PHE A 40 -10.58 -0.77 -14.22
N GLY A 41 -10.18 0.34 -14.81
CA GLY A 41 -11.12 1.32 -15.36
C GLY A 41 -11.99 2.01 -14.32
N MET A 42 -11.46 2.21 -13.11
CA MET A 42 -12.19 2.82 -12.01
C MET A 42 -12.15 4.32 -12.10
N ASN A 43 -13.00 5.09 -12.46
CA ASN A 43 -12.95 6.55 -12.65
C ASN A 43 -12.76 7.31 -11.32
N LEU A 44 -11.71 7.00 -10.58
CA LEU A 44 -11.41 7.68 -9.32
C LEU A 44 -10.76 9.03 -9.56
N VAL A 45 -11.06 10.01 -8.70
CA VAL A 45 -10.31 11.26 -8.64
C VAL A 45 -8.98 10.95 -7.97
N VAL A 46 -7.87 11.29 -8.65
CA VAL A 46 -6.52 11.05 -8.13
C VAL A 46 -6.14 12.25 -7.26
N ASP A 47 -6.61 12.26 -6.01
CA ASP A 47 -6.45 13.37 -5.07
C ASP A 47 -5.64 13.02 -3.82
N GLY A 48 -5.22 11.75 -3.69
CA GLY A 48 -4.46 11.30 -2.52
C GLY A 48 -5.30 11.18 -1.26
N ILE A 49 -6.62 11.17 -1.38
CA ILE A 49 -7.53 11.02 -0.25
C ILE A 49 -8.23 9.67 -0.35
N TYR A 50 -8.06 8.83 0.67
CA TYR A 50 -8.73 7.54 0.73
C TYR A 50 -10.16 7.74 1.25
N GLY A 51 -11.05 8.00 0.32
CA GLY A 51 -12.49 8.20 0.62
C GLY A 51 -13.31 6.98 0.25
N VAL A 52 -14.63 7.16 0.26
CA VAL A 52 -15.61 6.09 -0.03
C VAL A 52 -15.40 5.53 -1.44
N GLY A 53 -15.16 6.40 -2.43
CA GLY A 53 -14.94 5.97 -3.81
C GLY A 53 -13.72 5.06 -3.95
N THR A 54 -12.60 5.45 -3.36
CA THR A 54 -11.38 4.65 -3.38
C THR A 54 -11.60 3.34 -2.62
N HIS A 55 -12.25 3.39 -1.47
CA HIS A 55 -12.53 2.19 -0.67
C HIS A 55 -13.37 1.16 -1.46
N ASN A 56 -14.39 1.63 -2.15
CA ASN A 56 -15.26 0.77 -2.94
C ASN A 56 -14.57 0.18 -4.18
N ALA A 57 -13.51 0.83 -4.63
CA ALA A 57 -12.75 0.40 -5.81
C ALA A 57 -11.59 -0.55 -5.48
N ILE A 58 -11.32 -0.80 -4.22
CA ILE A 58 -10.19 -1.65 -3.81
C ILE A 58 -10.32 -3.04 -4.41
N VAL A 59 -9.23 -3.49 -5.02
CA VAL A 59 -9.07 -4.86 -5.51
C VAL A 59 -8.31 -5.64 -4.45
N VAL A 60 -8.83 -6.80 -4.08
CA VAL A 60 -8.24 -7.64 -3.04
C VAL A 60 -6.91 -8.22 -3.53
N LEU A 61 -5.87 -8.08 -2.72
CA LEU A 61 -4.54 -8.62 -3.01
C LEU A 61 -4.20 -9.73 -2.02
N SER A 62 -3.55 -10.77 -2.53
CA SER A 62 -3.15 -11.92 -1.73
C SER A 62 -1.89 -12.56 -2.29
N TYR A 63 -1.39 -13.58 -1.60
CA TYR A 63 -0.19 -14.32 -2.02
C TYR A 63 -0.30 -14.73 -3.49
N GLY A 64 0.74 -14.42 -4.24
CA GLY A 64 0.81 -14.71 -5.68
C GLY A 64 0.48 -13.53 -6.57
N CYS A 65 -0.09 -12.45 -6.05
CA CYS A 65 -0.36 -11.24 -6.83
C CYS A 65 0.93 -10.53 -7.20
N ARG A 66 0.91 -9.83 -8.33
CA ARG A 66 2.06 -9.06 -8.83
C ARG A 66 1.57 -7.75 -9.43
N GLY A 67 2.43 -6.76 -9.40
CA GLY A 67 2.22 -5.50 -10.09
C GLY A 67 2.29 -4.29 -9.17
N ASN A 68 1.90 -3.15 -9.70
CA ASN A 68 2.04 -1.88 -8.99
C ASN A 68 1.09 -1.75 -7.80
N LEU A 69 -0.07 -2.39 -7.83
CA LEU A 69 -0.97 -2.39 -6.67
C LEU A 69 -0.32 -3.11 -5.48
N THR A 70 0.32 -4.25 -5.73
CA THR A 70 1.08 -4.94 -4.67
C THR A 70 2.24 -4.07 -4.20
N LYS A 71 2.89 -3.35 -5.11
CA LYS A 71 3.98 -2.44 -4.74
C LYS A 71 3.49 -1.29 -3.86
N VAL A 72 2.31 -0.75 -4.13
CA VAL A 72 1.68 0.26 -3.25
C VAL A 72 1.44 -0.33 -1.86
N LEU A 73 0.92 -1.54 -1.78
CA LEU A 73 0.70 -2.24 -0.52
C LEU A 73 2.00 -2.41 0.26
N GLN A 74 3.05 -2.86 -0.41
CA GLN A 74 4.37 -3.00 0.20
C GLN A 74 4.89 -1.66 0.72
N GLY A 75 4.73 -0.60 -0.07
CA GLY A 75 5.13 0.75 0.33
C GLY A 75 4.42 1.22 1.58
N LEU A 76 3.12 1.01 1.66
CA LEU A 76 2.34 1.36 2.85
C LEU A 76 2.81 0.59 4.08
N LEU A 77 3.06 -0.71 3.94
CA LEU A 77 3.55 -1.54 5.03
C LEU A 77 4.94 -1.11 5.49
N ILE A 78 5.86 -0.87 4.55
CA ILE A 78 7.23 -0.42 4.86
C ILE A 78 7.20 0.90 5.63
N CYS A 79 6.38 1.85 5.19
CA CYS A 79 6.26 3.15 5.84
C CYS A 79 5.68 3.05 7.25
N LYS A 80 4.90 2.01 7.52
CA LYS A 80 4.36 1.74 8.85
C LYS A 80 5.30 0.89 9.72
N GLY A 81 6.47 0.53 9.20
CA GLY A 81 7.47 -0.23 9.95
C GLY A 81 7.36 -1.75 9.82
N TYR A 82 6.63 -2.25 8.83
CA TYR A 82 6.46 -3.68 8.60
C TYR A 82 7.33 -4.12 7.43
N ASP A 83 8.23 -5.06 7.68
CA ASP A 83 9.20 -5.54 6.69
C ASP A 83 8.52 -6.52 5.71
N THR A 84 8.48 -6.14 4.44
CA THR A 84 7.93 -6.97 3.38
C THR A 84 8.99 -7.83 2.68
N ASN A 85 10.24 -7.74 3.12
CA ASN A 85 11.38 -8.43 2.53
C ASN A 85 11.54 -8.10 1.03
N GLY A 86 11.28 -6.86 0.69
CA GLY A 86 11.43 -6.36 -0.67
C GLY A 86 10.36 -5.34 -1.04
N PHE A 87 10.68 -4.52 -2.04
CA PHE A 87 9.78 -3.52 -2.59
C PHE A 87 9.76 -3.71 -4.10
N ASP A 88 9.23 -4.86 -4.52
CA ASP A 88 9.35 -5.37 -5.89
C ASP A 88 8.00 -5.60 -6.58
N GLY A 89 6.89 -5.36 -5.89
CA GLY A 89 5.56 -5.59 -6.44
C GLY A 89 5.15 -7.06 -6.50
N ILE A 90 5.88 -7.94 -5.83
CA ILE A 90 5.56 -9.37 -5.78
C ILE A 90 5.04 -9.72 -4.39
N TYR A 91 3.81 -10.20 -4.33
CA TYR A 91 3.18 -10.63 -3.09
C TYR A 91 3.67 -12.04 -2.76
N GLY A 92 4.82 -12.09 -2.13
CA GLY A 92 5.45 -13.34 -1.73
C GLY A 92 5.31 -13.60 -0.24
N VAL A 93 6.17 -14.47 0.30
CA VAL A 93 6.13 -14.86 1.72
C VAL A 93 6.36 -13.66 2.63
N GLY A 94 7.31 -12.78 2.29
CA GLY A 94 7.61 -11.60 3.09
C GLY A 94 6.43 -10.63 3.17
N THR A 95 5.79 -10.33 2.05
CA THR A 95 4.61 -9.49 2.01
C THR A 95 3.45 -10.12 2.79
N ASN A 96 3.23 -11.42 2.60
CA ASN A 96 2.18 -12.16 3.31
C ASN A 96 2.38 -12.07 4.83
N SER A 97 3.60 -12.29 5.30
CA SER A 97 3.94 -12.18 6.72
C SER A 97 3.73 -10.77 7.26
N ALA A 98 4.11 -9.76 6.49
CA ALA A 98 3.95 -8.36 6.87
C ALA A 98 2.46 -7.98 6.96
N VAL A 99 1.65 -8.42 6.01
CA VAL A 99 0.20 -8.17 6.03
C VAL A 99 -0.43 -8.82 7.27
N LYS A 100 -0.10 -10.06 7.56
CA LYS A 100 -0.62 -10.75 8.75
C LYS A 100 -0.21 -10.05 10.04
N SER A 101 1.05 -9.63 10.16
CA SER A 101 1.54 -8.90 11.33
C SER A 101 0.81 -7.57 11.51
N TYR A 102 0.63 -6.85 10.42
CA TYR A 102 -0.11 -5.58 10.45
C TYR A 102 -1.55 -5.81 10.87
N GLN A 103 -2.22 -6.78 10.28
CA GLN A 103 -3.61 -7.11 10.59
C GLN A 103 -3.76 -7.47 12.07
N ARG A 104 -2.86 -8.28 12.58
CA ARG A 104 -2.88 -8.73 13.99
C ARG A 104 -2.70 -7.55 14.94
N THR A 105 -1.76 -6.65 14.67
CA THR A 105 -1.50 -5.48 15.50
C THR A 105 -2.61 -4.45 15.46
N HIS A 106 -3.41 -4.42 14.40
CA HIS A 106 -4.47 -3.44 14.21
C HIS A 106 -5.88 -4.03 14.36
N CYS A 107 -5.98 -5.19 15.01
CA CYS A 107 -7.25 -5.86 15.31
C CYS A 107 -8.07 -6.15 14.06
N LEU A 108 -7.40 -6.46 12.95
CA LEU A 108 -8.03 -6.92 11.73
C LEU A 108 -7.96 -8.44 11.66
N ASN A 109 -8.77 -9.04 10.79
CA ASN A 109 -8.68 -10.47 10.53
C ASN A 109 -7.32 -10.77 9.89
N ASP A 110 -6.48 -11.58 10.55
CA ASP A 110 -5.10 -11.86 10.13
C ASP A 110 -5.03 -13.01 9.11
N ASP A 111 -5.78 -12.87 8.03
CA ASP A 111 -5.87 -13.87 6.98
C ASP A 111 -4.79 -13.73 5.88
N GLY A 112 -3.97 -12.70 5.94
CA GLY A 112 -2.95 -12.43 4.92
C GLY A 112 -3.52 -11.90 3.61
N ILE A 113 -4.77 -11.50 3.60
CA ILE A 113 -5.46 -10.98 2.42
C ILE A 113 -5.67 -9.49 2.61
N ALA A 114 -5.11 -8.69 1.69
CA ALA A 114 -5.23 -7.24 1.74
C ALA A 114 -6.48 -6.79 1.01
N GLY A 115 -7.58 -6.71 1.73
CA GLY A 115 -8.85 -6.21 1.21
C GLY A 115 -9.12 -4.77 1.64
N GLY A 116 -10.37 -4.34 1.49
CA GLY A 116 -10.77 -2.97 1.77
C GLY A 116 -10.46 -2.52 3.19
N ASN A 117 -10.74 -3.35 4.18
CA ASN A 117 -10.48 -2.99 5.58
C ASN A 117 -8.99 -2.82 5.87
N THR A 118 -8.14 -3.66 5.30
CA THR A 118 -6.69 -3.56 5.45
C THR A 118 -6.18 -2.27 4.80
N PHE A 119 -6.60 -1.98 3.58
CA PHE A 119 -6.21 -0.75 2.89
C PHE A 119 -6.70 0.50 3.62
N ARG A 120 -7.93 0.49 4.11
CA ARG A 120 -8.47 1.63 4.86
C ARG A 120 -7.62 1.91 6.09
N SER A 121 -7.25 0.88 6.83
CA SER A 121 -6.38 1.02 8.00
C SER A 121 -5.01 1.57 7.62
N LEU A 122 -4.40 1.04 6.55
CA LEU A 122 -3.08 1.48 6.08
C LEU A 122 -3.09 2.92 5.60
N CYS A 123 -4.18 3.36 5.00
CA CYS A 123 -4.30 4.70 4.44
C CYS A 123 -4.88 5.74 5.41
N ALA A 124 -5.19 5.31 6.62
CA ALA A 124 -5.75 6.21 7.65
C ALA A 124 -4.75 7.25 8.16
#